data_4e0f36389cad161704d2ca0db0e14f89
#
_entry.id   4e0f36389cad161704d2ca0db0e14f89
#
_cell.length_a   1.000
_cell.length_b   1.000
_cell.length_c   1.000
_cell.angle_alpha   90.00
_cell.angle_beta   90.00
_cell.angle_gamma   90.00
#
_symmetry.space_group_name_H-M   'P 1'
#
loop_
_entity.id
_entity.type
_entity.pdbx_description
1 polymer ?
#
loop_
_entity_poly.entity_id
_entity_poly.type
_entity_poly.pdbx_seq_one_letter_code
_entity_poly.pdbx_strand_id
1 'polypeptide(L)'
;MKKVALSVLVLAGFASTSALAQDAFSYAKGGLTWAHTKSDYIGDRIGGKDSNNRDFGGLNLDVSKSFGSNFYGRMGSEYTSRNDGNDSMGISSLGLGVYTPLSTGLNLYGEAGLMGYTMERQVAANVKDSGWDLITRKNSGSMYGEVGLRYDIGAVELSTGYRYANMTDDMQDFKVGAAYKVSQNLALTADYTYRNWDMQKGSISSLGVKYSF
;
A
#
# COMPACT_ATOMS: atom_id res chain seq x y z
N MET A 1 -2.87 -18.33 9.23
CA MET A 1 -1.94 -17.71 10.21
C MET A 1 -0.44 -17.83 9.89
N LYS A 2 0.01 -18.64 8.90
CA LYS A 2 1.46 -18.81 8.58
C LYS A 2 2.03 -17.74 7.62
N LYS A 3 1.22 -16.90 7.00
CA LYS A 3 1.68 -15.91 5.98
C LYS A 3 2.00 -14.50 6.52
N VAL A 4 1.60 -14.18 7.75
CA VAL A 4 1.90 -12.89 8.40
C VAL A 4 3.33 -12.85 8.94
N ALA A 5 3.94 -14.01 9.22
CA ALA A 5 5.28 -14.10 9.81
C ALA A 5 6.42 -13.66 8.86
N LEU A 6 6.23 -13.74 7.55
CA LEU A 6 7.30 -13.38 6.59
C LEU A 6 7.49 -11.87 6.47
N SER A 7 6.44 -11.08 6.66
CA SER A 7 6.50 -9.61 6.57
C SER A 7 7.20 -8.96 7.77
N VAL A 8 7.20 -9.61 8.93
CA VAL A 8 7.82 -9.09 10.16
C VAL A 8 9.35 -9.29 10.16
N LEU A 9 9.85 -10.31 9.48
CA LEU A 9 11.29 -10.63 9.49
C LEU A 9 12.14 -9.65 8.67
N VAL A 10 11.55 -9.00 7.66
CA VAL A 10 12.25 -8.02 6.82
C VAL A 10 12.49 -6.70 7.57
N LEU A 11 11.64 -6.34 8.54
CA LEU A 11 11.77 -5.13 9.36
C LEU A 11 13.03 -5.13 10.24
N ALA A 12 13.51 -6.27 10.70
CA ALA A 12 14.66 -6.37 11.58
C ALA A 12 16.02 -6.09 10.87
N GLY A 13 16.09 -6.29 9.56
CA GLY A 13 17.33 -6.11 8.77
C GLY A 13 17.66 -4.66 8.42
N PHE A 14 16.69 -3.74 8.50
CA PHE A 14 16.86 -2.34 8.10
C PHE A 14 17.20 -1.40 9.28
N ALA A 15 17.13 -1.87 10.51
CA ALA A 15 17.24 -1.02 11.71
C ALA A 15 18.67 -0.63 12.12
N SER A 16 19.70 -1.09 11.40
CA SER A 16 21.09 -0.86 11.78
C SER A 16 21.81 0.08 10.82
N THR A 17 21.55 1.40 10.91
CA THR A 17 22.54 2.39 10.45
C THR A 17 22.34 3.74 11.15
N SER A 18 23.47 4.25 11.60
CA SER A 18 23.83 5.55 12.15
C SER A 18 22.95 6.76 11.83
N ALA A 19 22.74 7.60 12.86
CA ALA A 19 22.18 8.94 12.80
C ALA A 19 22.96 9.86 11.83
N LEU A 20 22.58 9.82 10.57
CA LEU A 20 22.85 10.85 9.58
C LEU A 20 21.54 11.56 9.29
N ALA A 21 21.60 12.84 8.89
CA ALA A 21 20.46 13.71 8.62
C ALA A 21 19.26 12.95 8.08
N GLN A 22 18.13 13.12 8.75
CA GLN A 22 16.88 12.39 8.52
C GLN A 22 16.48 12.46 7.03
N ASP A 23 16.76 11.39 6.30
CA ASP A 23 16.47 11.31 4.87
C ASP A 23 14.98 11.01 4.67
N ALA A 24 14.30 11.82 3.87
CA ALA A 24 12.90 11.68 3.55
C ALA A 24 12.51 10.31 2.95
N PHE A 25 13.50 9.53 2.49
CA PHE A 25 13.33 8.22 1.86
C PHE A 25 13.82 7.03 2.70
N SER A 26 14.18 7.26 3.98
CA SER A 26 14.56 6.20 4.93
C SER A 26 13.52 6.10 6.04
N TYR A 27 12.55 5.20 5.92
CA TYR A 27 11.45 5.06 6.88
C TYR A 27 10.78 3.68 6.83
N ALA A 28 10.07 3.37 7.90
CA ALA A 28 9.04 2.34 7.97
C ALA A 28 7.72 2.99 8.38
N LYS A 29 6.65 2.75 7.61
CA LYS A 29 5.31 3.28 7.87
C LYS A 29 4.32 2.13 7.91
N GLY A 30 3.40 2.13 8.88
CA GLY A 30 2.30 1.17 8.97
C GLY A 30 1.05 1.82 9.53
N GLY A 31 -0.11 1.30 9.13
CA GLY A 31 -1.36 1.90 9.56
C GLY A 31 -2.60 1.07 9.27
N LEU A 32 -3.72 1.59 9.74
CA LEU A 32 -5.05 1.09 9.43
C LEU A 32 -5.52 1.72 8.12
N THR A 33 -6.23 0.95 7.32
CA THR A 33 -6.70 1.35 6.00
C THR A 33 -8.20 1.10 5.89
N TRP A 34 -8.91 2.04 5.27
CA TRP A 34 -10.32 1.94 4.92
C TRP A 34 -10.46 2.23 3.43
N ALA A 35 -11.06 1.30 2.70
CA ALA A 35 -11.31 1.45 1.29
C ALA A 35 -12.83 1.44 1.05
N HIS A 36 -13.30 2.42 0.26
CA HIS A 36 -14.67 2.46 -0.25
C HIS A 36 -14.66 2.29 -1.77
N THR A 37 -15.31 1.23 -2.25
CA THR A 37 -15.32 0.89 -3.67
C THR A 37 -16.64 1.27 -4.34
N LYS A 38 -16.59 1.63 -5.64
CA LYS A 38 -17.79 2.01 -6.41
C LYS A 38 -18.60 0.82 -6.92
N SER A 39 -17.99 -0.38 -6.96
CA SER A 39 -18.61 -1.61 -7.48
C SER A 39 -18.19 -2.82 -6.64
N ASP A 40 -18.92 -3.92 -6.75
CA ASP A 40 -18.51 -5.21 -6.17
C ASP A 40 -17.50 -5.91 -7.09
N TYR A 41 -16.30 -5.34 -7.17
CA TYR A 41 -15.24 -5.80 -8.07
C TYR A 41 -14.83 -7.26 -7.83
N ILE A 42 -14.93 -7.77 -6.61
CA ILE A 42 -14.62 -9.16 -6.30
C ILE A 42 -15.71 -10.07 -6.82
N GLY A 43 -16.98 -9.72 -6.65
CA GLY A 43 -18.12 -10.45 -7.20
C GLY A 43 -18.06 -10.56 -8.71
N ASP A 44 -17.78 -9.44 -9.37
CA ASP A 44 -17.69 -9.36 -10.84
C ASP A 44 -16.56 -10.23 -11.42
N ARG A 45 -15.46 -10.40 -10.70
CA ARG A 45 -14.24 -11.05 -11.24
C ARG A 45 -14.04 -12.49 -10.79
N ILE A 46 -14.51 -12.86 -9.62
CA ILE A 46 -14.34 -14.21 -9.06
C ILE A 46 -15.65 -15.00 -9.13
N GLY A 47 -16.75 -14.31 -9.30
CA GLY A 47 -18.12 -14.87 -9.29
C GLY A 47 -18.70 -14.90 -7.87
N GLY A 48 -19.99 -15.12 -7.77
CA GLY A 48 -20.75 -15.17 -6.54
C GLY A 48 -21.87 -14.14 -6.50
N LYS A 49 -22.55 -14.03 -5.36
CA LYS A 49 -23.66 -13.10 -5.18
C LYS A 49 -23.14 -11.69 -4.97
N ASP A 50 -23.67 -10.72 -5.72
CA ASP A 50 -23.39 -9.31 -5.50
C ASP A 50 -23.59 -8.92 -4.04
N SER A 51 -22.62 -8.22 -3.49
CA SER A 51 -22.71 -7.64 -2.16
C SER A 51 -22.96 -6.14 -2.27
N ASN A 52 -23.94 -5.65 -1.51
CA ASN A 52 -24.17 -4.21 -1.38
C ASN A 52 -23.14 -3.53 -0.47
N ASN A 53 -22.32 -4.30 0.26
CA ASN A 53 -21.28 -3.77 1.12
C ASN A 53 -20.05 -3.47 0.27
N ARG A 54 -19.67 -2.19 0.22
CA ARG A 54 -18.55 -1.64 -0.57
C ARG A 54 -17.38 -1.18 0.29
N ASP A 55 -17.46 -1.40 1.60
CA ASP A 55 -16.50 -0.95 2.57
C ASP A 55 -15.56 -2.09 2.97
N PHE A 56 -14.28 -1.80 2.93
CA PHE A 56 -13.20 -2.71 3.30
C PHE A 56 -12.35 -2.06 4.39
N GLY A 57 -11.98 -2.84 5.39
CA GLY A 57 -11.02 -2.46 6.42
C GLY A 57 -9.75 -3.28 6.28
N GLY A 58 -8.61 -2.71 6.68
CA GLY A 58 -7.35 -3.43 6.54
C GLY A 58 -6.15 -2.73 7.15
N LEU A 59 -4.99 -3.17 6.69
CA LEU A 59 -3.68 -2.73 7.13
C LEU A 59 -2.81 -2.36 5.94
N ASN A 60 -1.90 -1.41 6.13
CA ASN A 60 -0.84 -1.13 5.18
C ASN A 60 0.53 -1.16 5.87
N LEU A 61 1.54 -1.45 5.07
CA LEU A 61 2.95 -1.37 5.43
C LEU A 61 3.72 -0.78 4.25
N ASP A 62 4.62 0.15 4.53
CA ASP A 62 5.47 0.79 3.53
C ASP A 62 6.85 1.00 4.15
N VAL A 63 7.87 0.40 3.58
CA VAL A 63 9.26 0.49 4.03
C VAL A 63 10.11 0.99 2.89
N SER A 64 10.87 2.03 3.16
CA SER A 64 11.79 2.65 2.20
C SER A 64 13.15 2.83 2.85
N LYS A 65 14.22 2.64 2.07
CA LYS A 65 15.60 2.90 2.47
C LYS A 65 16.36 3.55 1.34
N SER A 66 16.92 4.72 1.62
CA SER A 66 17.86 5.36 0.70
C SER A 66 19.23 4.71 0.76
N PHE A 67 19.92 4.77 -0.35
CA PHE A 67 21.31 4.33 -0.52
C PHE A 67 22.01 5.22 -1.56
N GLY A 68 23.29 5.46 -1.33
CA GLY A 68 24.01 6.47 -2.12
C GLY A 68 23.42 7.87 -1.90
N SER A 69 23.56 8.73 -2.91
CA SER A 69 23.17 10.14 -2.76
C SER A 69 21.71 10.42 -3.10
N ASN A 70 21.09 9.65 -4.00
CA ASN A 70 19.79 9.98 -4.58
C ASN A 70 18.93 8.76 -4.93
N PHE A 71 19.33 7.57 -4.48
CA PHE A 71 18.60 6.33 -4.76
C PHE A 71 17.90 5.81 -3.52
N TYR A 72 16.79 5.08 -3.71
CA TYR A 72 16.12 4.36 -2.63
C TYR A 72 15.49 3.06 -3.14
N GLY A 73 15.36 2.11 -2.23
CA GLY A 73 14.52 0.93 -2.42
C GLY A 73 13.27 1.06 -1.59
N ARG A 74 12.13 0.58 -2.09
CA ARG A 74 10.85 0.64 -1.40
C ARG A 74 10.08 -0.67 -1.55
N MET A 75 9.48 -1.09 -0.46
CA MET A 75 8.54 -2.20 -0.40
C MET A 75 7.23 -1.70 0.20
N GLY A 76 6.12 -1.97 -0.47
CA GLY A 76 4.78 -1.65 0.00
C GLY A 76 3.90 -2.89 0.06
N SER A 77 2.98 -2.93 1.03
CA SER A 77 1.94 -3.94 1.12
C SER A 77 0.66 -3.31 1.68
N GLU A 78 -0.45 -3.62 1.05
CA GLU A 78 -1.80 -3.24 1.47
C GLU A 78 -2.64 -4.51 1.51
N TYR A 79 -3.33 -4.73 2.62
CA TYR A 79 -4.28 -5.82 2.77
C TYR A 79 -5.59 -5.25 3.26
N THR A 80 -6.67 -5.54 2.55
CA THR A 80 -8.02 -5.13 2.91
C THR A 80 -8.97 -6.33 2.85
N SER A 81 -9.92 -6.35 3.77
CA SER A 81 -10.96 -7.36 3.83
C SER A 81 -12.31 -6.67 3.99
N ARG A 82 -13.34 -7.25 3.38
CA ARG A 82 -14.71 -6.77 3.55
C ARG A 82 -15.18 -7.02 5.00
N ASN A 83 -16.03 -6.15 5.50
CA ASN A 83 -16.51 -6.25 6.90
C ASN A 83 -17.32 -7.53 7.19
N ASP A 84 -17.87 -8.19 6.17
CA ASP A 84 -18.51 -9.50 6.29
C ASP A 84 -17.50 -10.68 6.28
N GLY A 85 -16.20 -10.39 6.07
CA GLY A 85 -15.12 -11.35 6.17
C GLY A 85 -14.99 -12.31 4.97
N ASN A 86 -15.87 -12.22 3.97
CA ASN A 86 -15.90 -13.19 2.87
C ASN A 86 -14.95 -12.85 1.73
N ASP A 87 -14.58 -11.60 1.59
CA ASP A 87 -13.72 -11.10 0.51
C ASP A 87 -12.48 -10.41 1.05
N SER A 88 -11.34 -10.67 0.44
CA SER A 88 -10.12 -9.96 0.77
C SER A 88 -9.27 -9.67 -0.46
N MET A 89 -8.45 -8.62 -0.35
CA MET A 89 -7.51 -8.20 -1.37
C MET A 89 -6.19 -7.81 -0.74
N GLY A 90 -5.12 -8.36 -1.28
CA GLY A 90 -3.74 -7.97 -0.97
C GLY A 90 -3.07 -7.37 -2.20
N ILE A 91 -2.38 -6.25 -2.04
CA ILE A 91 -1.52 -5.67 -3.06
C ILE A 91 -0.13 -5.50 -2.44
N SER A 92 0.91 -5.93 -3.17
CA SER A 92 2.29 -5.76 -2.72
C SER A 92 3.14 -5.22 -3.86
N SER A 93 4.15 -4.41 -3.51
CA SER A 93 5.07 -3.80 -4.47
C SER A 93 6.50 -3.83 -3.95
N LEU A 94 7.45 -3.91 -4.88
CA LEU A 94 8.89 -3.77 -4.63
C LEU A 94 9.49 -2.94 -5.75
N GLY A 95 10.16 -1.84 -5.41
CA GLY A 95 10.69 -0.90 -6.39
C GLY A 95 12.02 -0.30 -6.01
N LEU A 96 12.64 0.28 -7.02
CA LEU A 96 13.80 1.13 -6.90
C LEU A 96 13.45 2.51 -7.43
N GLY A 97 13.92 3.53 -6.75
CA GLY A 97 13.62 4.90 -7.10
C GLY A 97 14.83 5.82 -7.04
N VAL A 98 14.64 6.97 -7.63
CA VAL A 98 15.57 8.10 -7.57
C VAL A 98 14.83 9.32 -7.09
N TYR A 99 15.52 10.20 -6.38
CA TYR A 99 14.94 11.48 -5.98
C TYR A 99 15.95 12.61 -6.22
N THR A 100 15.44 13.82 -6.38
CA THR A 100 16.23 15.01 -6.51
C THR A 100 15.62 16.17 -5.72
N PRO A 101 16.42 16.91 -4.92
CA PRO A 101 15.93 18.11 -4.27
C PRO A 101 15.66 19.20 -5.33
N LEU A 102 14.46 19.78 -5.29
CA LEU A 102 14.08 20.94 -6.10
C LEU A 102 14.31 22.24 -5.33
N SER A 103 14.13 22.22 -4.01
CA SER A 103 14.42 23.30 -3.09
C SER A 103 14.57 22.74 -1.67
N THR A 104 14.82 23.61 -0.68
CA THR A 104 14.90 23.19 0.72
C THR A 104 13.61 22.49 1.15
N GLY A 105 13.74 21.23 1.53
CA GLY A 105 12.63 20.38 1.96
C GLY A 105 11.78 19.78 0.84
N LEU A 106 11.85 20.27 -0.41
CA LEU A 106 11.06 19.77 -1.53
C LEU A 106 11.88 18.82 -2.41
N ASN A 107 11.41 17.59 -2.54
CA ASN A 107 11.99 16.54 -3.36
C ASN A 107 11.01 16.07 -4.45
N LEU A 108 11.49 15.97 -5.68
CA LEU A 108 10.85 15.21 -6.75
C LEU A 108 11.39 13.78 -6.71
N TYR A 109 10.53 12.78 -6.87
CA TYR A 109 10.95 11.39 -6.97
C TYR A 109 10.30 10.65 -8.13
N GLY A 110 11.00 9.63 -8.61
CA GLY A 110 10.49 8.65 -9.56
C GLY A 110 10.88 7.24 -9.10
N GLU A 111 10.00 6.29 -9.30
CA GLU A 111 10.17 4.89 -8.87
C GLU A 111 9.65 3.95 -9.94
N ALA A 112 10.32 2.83 -10.13
CA ALA A 112 9.84 1.73 -10.96
C ALA A 112 10.09 0.39 -10.26
N GLY A 113 9.26 -0.59 -10.52
CA GLY A 113 9.37 -1.88 -9.85
C GLY A 113 8.32 -2.90 -10.27
N LEU A 114 8.18 -3.91 -9.42
CA LEU A 114 7.19 -4.97 -9.57
C LEU A 114 6.05 -4.77 -8.57
N MET A 115 4.84 -5.03 -9.02
CA MET A 115 3.62 -4.99 -8.21
C MET A 115 2.79 -6.22 -8.49
N GLY A 116 2.17 -6.77 -7.46
CA GLY A 116 1.25 -7.90 -7.60
C GLY A 116 0.06 -7.76 -6.69
N TYR A 117 -1.02 -8.45 -7.03
CA TYR A 117 -2.22 -8.54 -6.21
C TYR A 117 -2.68 -9.98 -6.03
N THR A 118 -3.40 -10.20 -4.95
CA THR A 118 -4.14 -11.44 -4.67
C THR A 118 -5.55 -11.05 -4.21
N MET A 119 -6.57 -11.62 -4.84
CA MET A 119 -7.95 -11.55 -4.41
C MET A 119 -8.39 -12.92 -3.94
N GLU A 120 -9.11 -12.97 -2.83
CA GLU A 120 -9.68 -14.20 -2.29
C GLU A 120 -11.16 -13.95 -1.98
N ARG A 121 -12.00 -14.92 -2.34
CA ARG A 121 -13.41 -14.97 -1.95
C ARG A 121 -13.72 -16.30 -1.32
N GLN A 122 -14.31 -16.26 -0.14
CA GLN A 122 -14.88 -17.44 0.49
C GLN A 122 -16.31 -17.62 -0.01
N VAL A 123 -16.52 -18.64 -0.83
CA VAL A 123 -17.85 -19.03 -1.30
C VAL A 123 -18.39 -20.07 -0.31
N ALA A 124 -19.41 -19.71 0.46
CA ALA A 124 -20.11 -20.68 1.29
C ALA A 124 -20.74 -21.74 0.37
N ALA A 125 -20.14 -22.90 0.29
CA ALA A 125 -20.76 -24.03 -0.36
C ALA A 125 -21.97 -24.45 0.47
N ASN A 126 -23.20 -24.22 -0.03
CA ASN A 126 -24.42 -24.79 0.50
C ASN A 126 -24.44 -26.31 0.27
N VAL A 127 -23.40 -27.00 0.66
CA VAL A 127 -23.31 -28.46 0.69
C VAL A 127 -23.48 -28.88 2.14
N LYS A 128 -24.68 -29.30 2.50
CA LYS A 128 -25.13 -29.68 3.83
C LYS A 128 -24.27 -30.72 4.55
N ASP A 129 -23.20 -31.25 3.94
CA ASP A 129 -22.45 -32.40 4.48
C ASP A 129 -20.93 -32.38 4.30
N SER A 130 -20.33 -31.38 3.71
CA SER A 130 -18.88 -31.27 3.65
C SER A 130 -18.43 -29.93 4.24
N GLY A 131 -17.80 -29.94 5.41
CA GLY A 131 -17.27 -28.74 6.08
C GLY A 131 -16.07 -28.10 5.34
N TRP A 132 -16.15 -27.95 4.01
CA TRP A 132 -15.14 -27.35 3.16
C TRP A 132 -15.66 -26.04 2.58
N ASP A 133 -15.07 -24.92 2.99
CA ASP A 133 -15.27 -23.63 2.35
C ASP A 133 -14.48 -23.60 1.03
N LEU A 134 -15.18 -23.35 -0.07
CA LEU A 134 -14.54 -23.14 -1.37
C LEU A 134 -13.93 -21.73 -1.38
N ILE A 135 -12.61 -21.62 -1.41
CA ILE A 135 -11.88 -20.36 -1.56
C ILE A 135 -11.50 -20.22 -3.03
N THR A 136 -12.10 -19.25 -3.69
CA THR A 136 -11.68 -18.86 -5.04
C THR A 136 -10.62 -17.76 -4.94
N ARG A 137 -9.48 -17.95 -5.63
CA ARG A 137 -8.35 -17.04 -5.61
C ARG A 137 -8.01 -16.58 -7.02
N LYS A 138 -7.75 -15.27 -7.18
CA LYS A 138 -7.17 -14.68 -8.37
C LYS A 138 -5.93 -13.88 -8.00
N ASN A 139 -4.87 -14.02 -8.77
CA ASN A 139 -3.64 -13.27 -8.60
C ASN A 139 -3.05 -12.86 -9.95
N SER A 140 -2.32 -11.78 -9.96
CA SER A 140 -1.51 -11.35 -11.11
C SER A 140 -0.45 -10.36 -10.63
N GLY A 141 0.53 -10.10 -11.47
CA GLY A 141 1.58 -9.12 -11.21
C GLY A 141 2.11 -8.50 -12.49
N SER A 142 2.69 -7.32 -12.36
CA SER A 142 3.26 -6.56 -13.46
C SER A 142 4.30 -5.57 -12.96
N MET A 143 4.90 -4.85 -13.90
CA MET A 143 5.70 -3.68 -13.60
C MET A 143 4.81 -2.49 -13.26
N TYR A 144 5.34 -1.57 -12.43
CA TYR A 144 4.73 -0.28 -12.16
C TYR A 144 5.74 0.84 -12.26
N GLY A 145 5.23 2.05 -12.47
CA GLY A 145 5.98 3.30 -12.32
C GLY A 145 5.23 4.26 -11.40
N GLU A 146 5.95 5.03 -10.61
CA GLU A 146 5.41 6.09 -9.75
C GLU A 146 6.26 7.34 -9.88
N VAL A 147 5.63 8.52 -9.89
CA VAL A 147 6.27 9.82 -9.80
C VAL A 147 5.54 10.68 -8.78
N GLY A 148 6.29 11.50 -8.05
CA GLY A 148 5.65 12.33 -7.02
C GLY A 148 6.57 13.36 -6.39
N LEU A 149 6.00 14.08 -5.43
CA LEU A 149 6.68 15.11 -4.66
C LEU A 149 6.59 14.79 -3.17
N ARG A 150 7.64 15.14 -2.43
CA ARG A 150 7.64 15.19 -0.97
C ARG A 150 8.13 16.54 -0.52
N TYR A 151 7.38 17.17 0.37
CA TYR A 151 7.71 18.48 0.90
C TYR A 151 7.72 18.48 2.42
N ASP A 152 8.88 18.67 3.00
CA ASP A 152 9.10 18.82 4.44
C ASP A 152 9.00 20.30 4.84
N ILE A 153 8.00 20.62 5.65
CA ILE A 153 7.74 21.97 6.17
C ILE A 153 7.96 21.97 7.70
N GLY A 154 9.11 21.46 8.12
CA GLY A 154 9.45 21.39 9.56
C GLY A 154 8.67 20.30 10.31
N ALA A 155 7.59 20.65 11.00
CA ALA A 155 6.78 19.68 11.75
C ALA A 155 5.87 18.82 10.87
N VAL A 156 5.65 19.21 9.61
CA VAL A 156 4.74 18.54 8.67
C VAL A 156 5.49 18.14 7.41
N GLU A 157 5.33 16.90 6.97
CA GLU A 157 5.73 16.43 5.65
C GLU A 157 4.47 16.20 4.83
N LEU A 158 4.42 16.77 3.63
CA LEU A 158 3.37 16.54 2.64
C LEU A 158 3.90 15.68 1.50
N SER A 159 3.07 14.83 0.95
CA SER A 159 3.43 13.99 -0.20
C SER A 159 2.30 13.94 -1.22
N THR A 160 2.67 13.83 -2.48
CA THR A 160 1.74 13.52 -3.56
C THR A 160 2.42 12.57 -4.54
N GLY A 161 1.62 11.77 -5.26
CA GLY A 161 2.16 10.83 -6.23
C GLY A 161 1.11 10.34 -7.21
N TYR A 162 1.59 9.96 -8.38
CA TYR A 162 0.84 9.24 -9.39
C TYR A 162 1.56 7.93 -9.69
N ARG A 163 0.83 6.82 -9.57
CA ARG A 163 1.31 5.47 -9.89
C ARG A 163 0.50 4.90 -11.02
N TYR A 164 1.18 4.24 -11.94
CA TYR A 164 0.60 3.44 -13.00
C TYR A 164 1.16 2.01 -12.95
N ALA A 165 0.30 1.01 -13.09
CA ALA A 165 0.68 -0.39 -13.24
C ALA A 165 -0.23 -1.09 -14.25
N ASN A 166 0.34 -1.81 -15.19
CA ASN A 166 -0.40 -2.62 -16.17
C ASN A 166 -0.56 -4.05 -15.61
N MET A 167 -1.39 -4.20 -14.58
CA MET A 167 -1.80 -5.52 -14.10
C MET A 167 -3.00 -5.97 -14.92
N THR A 168 -3.59 -7.10 -14.72
CA THR A 168 -4.70 -7.65 -15.53
C THR A 168 -5.53 -6.57 -16.28
N ASP A 169 -5.74 -5.41 -15.68
CA ASP A 169 -6.29 -4.18 -16.24
C ASP A 169 -5.43 -3.01 -15.74
N ASP A 170 -5.46 -1.87 -16.41
CA ASP A 170 -4.68 -0.68 -16.08
C ASP A 170 -5.07 -0.11 -14.71
N MET A 171 -4.12 -0.05 -13.81
CA MET A 171 -4.29 0.56 -12.49
C MET A 171 -3.62 1.93 -12.42
N GLN A 172 -4.36 2.91 -11.95
CA GLN A 172 -3.89 4.27 -11.72
C GLN A 172 -4.22 4.69 -10.29
N ASP A 173 -3.22 5.07 -9.52
CA ASP A 173 -3.38 5.59 -8.17
C ASP A 173 -2.96 7.06 -8.12
N PHE A 174 -3.84 7.92 -7.65
CA PHE A 174 -3.54 9.30 -7.27
C PHE A 174 -3.45 9.37 -5.75
N LYS A 175 -2.29 9.76 -5.24
CA LYS A 175 -1.97 9.70 -3.82
C LYS A 175 -1.71 11.09 -3.27
N VAL A 176 -2.22 11.36 -2.07
CA VAL A 176 -1.82 12.49 -1.24
C VAL A 176 -1.62 12.00 0.18
N GLY A 177 -0.66 12.56 0.87
CA GLY A 177 -0.34 12.19 2.24
C GLY A 177 0.18 13.36 3.05
N ALA A 178 -0.02 13.25 4.35
CA ALA A 178 0.55 14.16 5.34
C ALA A 178 1.13 13.35 6.50
N ALA A 179 2.27 13.79 7.03
CA ALA A 179 2.86 13.25 8.23
C ALA A 179 3.18 14.38 9.21
N TYR A 180 2.66 14.27 10.43
CA TYR A 180 2.95 15.22 11.52
C TYR A 180 3.99 14.62 12.46
N LYS A 181 5.16 15.25 12.53
CA LYS A 181 6.29 14.81 13.36
C LYS A 181 5.99 15.06 14.85
N VAL A 182 5.84 13.98 15.61
CA VAL A 182 5.66 14.02 17.06
C VAL A 182 6.99 13.92 17.80
N SER A 183 8.03 13.42 17.14
CA SER A 183 9.42 13.46 17.57
C SER A 183 10.38 13.48 16.37
N GLN A 184 11.69 13.45 16.63
CA GLN A 184 12.69 13.44 15.57
C GLN A 184 12.50 12.26 14.58
N ASN A 185 12.12 11.10 15.09
CA ASN A 185 12.02 9.86 14.31
C ASN A 185 10.59 9.39 14.09
N LEU A 186 9.59 9.94 14.79
CA LEU A 186 8.23 9.44 14.81
C LEU A 186 7.25 10.48 14.28
N ALA A 187 6.39 10.08 13.36
CA ALA A 187 5.31 10.90 12.86
C ALA A 187 3.98 10.13 12.80
N LEU A 188 2.88 10.84 13.00
CA LEU A 188 1.52 10.36 12.69
C LEU A 188 1.25 10.64 11.21
N THR A 189 0.65 9.69 10.51
CA THR A 189 0.39 9.81 9.08
C THR A 189 -1.09 9.70 8.76
N ALA A 190 -1.50 10.49 7.75
CA ALA A 190 -2.80 10.39 7.11
C ALA A 190 -2.58 10.37 5.60
N ASP A 191 -3.07 9.33 4.94
CA ASP A 191 -2.92 9.16 3.50
C ASP A 191 -4.28 8.97 2.85
N TYR A 192 -4.41 9.47 1.63
CA TYR A 192 -5.56 9.27 0.78
C TYR A 192 -5.10 8.86 -0.62
N THR A 193 -5.69 7.80 -1.15
CA THR A 193 -5.45 7.31 -2.51
C THR A 193 -6.79 7.19 -3.24
N TYR A 194 -6.89 7.84 -4.39
CA TYR A 194 -7.94 7.53 -5.35
C TYR A 194 -7.40 6.52 -6.35
N ARG A 195 -7.97 5.32 -6.34
CA ARG A 195 -7.61 4.24 -7.26
C ARG A 195 -8.62 4.15 -8.40
N ASN A 196 -8.13 4.22 -9.62
CA ASN A 196 -8.87 3.93 -10.83
C ASN A 196 -8.31 2.64 -11.43
N TRP A 197 -8.94 1.55 -11.10
CA TRP A 197 -8.59 0.22 -11.55
C TRP A 197 -9.87 -0.59 -11.67
N ASP A 198 -10.08 -1.32 -12.75
CA ASP A 198 -11.31 -2.08 -12.98
C ASP A 198 -11.59 -3.13 -11.91
N MET A 199 -10.53 -3.57 -11.21
CA MET A 199 -10.63 -4.49 -10.08
C MET A 199 -11.00 -3.79 -8.77
N GLN A 200 -10.65 -2.52 -8.58
CA GLN A 200 -10.92 -1.75 -7.36
C GLN A 200 -10.98 -0.26 -7.67
N LYS A 201 -12.13 0.22 -8.09
CA LYS A 201 -12.32 1.65 -8.33
C LYS A 201 -12.91 2.32 -7.11
N GLY A 202 -12.17 3.25 -6.49
CA GLY A 202 -12.66 3.91 -5.30
C GLY A 202 -11.61 4.72 -4.56
N SER A 203 -11.92 5.05 -3.32
CA SER A 203 -11.06 5.79 -2.40
C SER A 203 -10.52 4.88 -1.32
N ILE A 204 -9.27 5.12 -0.94
CA ILE A 204 -8.57 4.41 0.12
C ILE A 204 -7.99 5.46 1.05
N SER A 205 -8.38 5.43 2.31
CA SER A 205 -7.86 6.31 3.37
C SER A 205 -7.08 5.49 4.38
N SER A 206 -5.97 6.03 4.88
CA SER A 206 -5.17 5.35 5.90
C SER A 206 -4.75 6.32 6.99
N LEU A 207 -4.71 5.83 8.22
CA LEU A 207 -4.11 6.51 9.37
C LEU A 207 -3.05 5.59 9.96
N GLY A 208 -1.89 6.13 10.29
CA GLY A 208 -0.78 5.31 10.73
C GLY A 208 0.34 6.05 11.43
N VAL A 209 1.44 5.35 11.55
CA VAL A 209 2.68 5.83 12.16
C VAL A 209 3.83 5.60 11.19
N LYS A 210 4.71 6.59 11.07
CA LYS A 210 5.95 6.55 10.32
C LYS A 210 7.12 6.68 11.28
N TYR A 211 8.07 5.76 11.19
CA TYR A 211 9.35 5.84 11.87
C TYR A 211 10.45 6.09 10.83
N SER A 212 11.19 7.18 10.97
CA SER A 212 12.31 7.55 10.11
C SER A 212 13.65 7.18 10.78
N PHE A 213 14.63 6.65 10.02
CA PHE A 213 15.91 6.14 10.52
C PHE A 213 17.09 6.48 9.60
#